data_2135e16eaea791f8cfcf4e9607bc0371
#
_entry.id   2135e16eaea791f8cfcf4e9607bc0371
#
_cell.length_a   1.000
_cell.length_b   1.000
_cell.length_c   1.000
_cell.angle_alpha   90.00
_cell.angle_beta   90.00
_cell.angle_gamma   90.00
#
_symmetry.space_group_name_H-M   'P 1'
#
loop_
_entity.id
_entity.type
_entity.pdbx_description
1 polymer ?
#
loop_
_entity_poly.entity_id
_entity_poly.type
_entity_poly.pdbx_seq_one_letter_code
_entity_poly.pdbx_strand_id
1 'polypeptide(L)'
;MNKNFFDAIKERRSIYAISKESPISDEKSVKIVEEVVKHVPSAFNSQTTRTVILLGESHNKLWDITMEALRKVVPEKDFSSTEEKINSFKAGHGTVLFFEDFAVVESLQKQFELYKDNFPVWALQTSGMMQFSVWTAFATEGIGASLQHYTELIDEQVKREFNIPNNWKMISQMPFGKIVKAAGEKTFNPIEDMVKVLR
;
A
#
# COMPACT_ATOMS: atom_id res chain seq x y z
N MET A 1 22.43 -8.44 -5.35
CA MET A 1 22.96 -7.53 -6.42
C MET A 1 22.34 -6.15 -6.20
N ASN A 2 23.13 -5.09 -6.14
CA ASN A 2 22.55 -3.74 -6.07
C ASN A 2 21.93 -3.39 -7.44
N LYS A 3 20.59 -3.46 -7.51
CA LYS A 3 19.85 -3.02 -8.70
C LYS A 3 19.87 -1.50 -8.75
N ASN A 4 20.04 -0.94 -9.95
CA ASN A 4 19.89 0.51 -10.11
C ASN A 4 18.41 0.92 -10.05
N PHE A 5 18.15 2.19 -9.87
CA PHE A 5 16.80 2.73 -9.68
C PHE A 5 15.83 2.38 -10.84
N PHE A 6 16.30 2.48 -12.09
CA PHE A 6 15.46 2.20 -13.26
C PHE A 6 15.12 0.72 -13.38
N ASP A 7 16.03 -0.18 -13.04
CA ASP A 7 15.75 -1.62 -13.01
C ASP A 7 14.73 -1.95 -11.94
N ALA A 8 14.86 -1.35 -10.74
CA ALA A 8 13.91 -1.53 -9.66
C ALA A 8 12.48 -1.09 -10.06
N ILE A 9 12.33 0.06 -10.74
CA ILE A 9 11.04 0.53 -11.25
C ILE A 9 10.46 -0.43 -12.29
N LYS A 10 11.28 -0.93 -13.21
CA LYS A 10 10.83 -1.87 -14.26
C LYS A 10 10.37 -3.20 -13.70
N GLU A 11 11.08 -3.73 -12.70
CA GLU A 11 10.78 -5.02 -12.07
C GLU A 11 9.57 -4.96 -11.13
N ARG A 12 9.33 -3.81 -10.49
CA ARG A 12 8.16 -3.62 -9.65
C ARG A 12 6.87 -3.77 -10.47
N ARG A 13 6.15 -4.83 -10.23
CA ARG A 13 4.88 -5.17 -10.90
C ARG A 13 3.82 -5.53 -9.85
N SER A 14 2.54 -5.42 -10.21
CA SER A 14 1.46 -5.98 -9.40
C SER A 14 1.52 -7.50 -9.47
N ILE A 15 1.88 -8.13 -8.37
CA ILE A 15 1.95 -9.59 -8.23
C ILE A 15 0.81 -10.02 -7.34
N TYR A 16 -0.11 -10.79 -7.89
CA TYR A 16 -1.29 -11.29 -7.19
C TYR A 16 -1.10 -12.71 -6.65
N ALA A 17 -0.30 -13.53 -7.34
CA ALA A 17 0.01 -14.88 -6.92
C ALA A 17 1.24 -14.86 -5.99
N ILE A 18 0.99 -14.79 -4.71
CA ILE A 18 1.99 -14.77 -3.63
C ILE A 18 1.75 -15.91 -2.65
N SER A 19 2.76 -16.26 -1.86
CA SER A 19 2.66 -17.29 -0.82
C SER A 19 3.11 -16.78 0.54
N LYS A 20 2.83 -17.57 1.59
CA LYS A 20 3.22 -17.30 2.98
C LYS A 20 4.72 -17.24 3.22
N GLU A 21 5.52 -17.76 2.28
CA GLU A 21 6.96 -17.64 2.37
C GLU A 21 7.41 -16.21 2.06
N SER A 22 8.56 -15.83 2.60
CA SER A 22 9.23 -14.57 2.26
C SER A 22 10.68 -14.85 1.88
N PRO A 23 11.23 -14.18 0.85
CA PRO A 23 12.65 -14.30 0.49
C PRO A 23 13.60 -13.64 1.50
N ILE A 24 13.06 -12.83 2.43
CA ILE A 24 13.81 -12.15 3.48
C ILE A 24 13.11 -12.33 4.84
N SER A 25 13.80 -12.05 5.93
CA SER A 25 13.22 -12.13 7.28
C SER A 25 12.21 -11.01 7.56
N ASP A 26 11.37 -11.21 8.57
CA ASP A 26 10.40 -10.22 9.04
C ASP A 26 11.09 -8.93 9.47
N GLU A 27 12.19 -9.04 10.22
CA GLU A 27 12.97 -7.89 10.69
C GLU A 27 13.51 -7.07 9.50
N LYS A 28 13.95 -7.74 8.42
CA LYS A 28 14.42 -7.05 7.22
C LYS A 28 13.26 -6.37 6.50
N SER A 29 12.11 -7.01 6.42
CA SER A 29 10.89 -6.42 5.84
C SER A 29 10.46 -5.15 6.59
N VAL A 30 10.46 -5.21 7.92
CA VAL A 30 10.17 -4.06 8.79
C VAL A 30 11.17 -2.94 8.57
N LYS A 31 12.48 -3.23 8.59
CA LYS A 31 13.53 -2.23 8.35
C LYS A 31 13.41 -1.54 6.99
N ILE A 32 13.04 -2.24 5.94
CA ILE A 32 12.80 -1.64 4.63
C ILE A 32 11.68 -0.60 4.71
N VAL A 33 10.57 -0.94 5.36
CA VAL A 33 9.44 0.01 5.52
C VAL A 33 9.87 1.21 6.37
N GLU A 34 10.58 0.99 7.48
CA GLU A 34 11.10 2.06 8.35
C GLU A 34 12.02 3.03 7.60
N GLU A 35 12.95 2.51 6.79
CA GLU A 35 13.86 3.35 5.98
C GLU A 35 13.10 4.15 4.93
N VAL A 36 12.10 3.56 4.28
CA VAL A 36 11.25 4.27 3.32
C VAL A 36 10.45 5.38 4.03
N VAL A 37 9.80 5.07 5.15
CA VAL A 37 9.03 6.06 5.94
C VAL A 37 9.88 7.24 6.34
N LYS A 38 11.14 6.99 6.71
CA LYS A 38 12.09 8.02 7.14
C LYS A 38 12.54 8.94 6.01
N HIS A 39 12.64 8.44 4.79
CA HIS A 39 13.29 9.14 3.68
C HIS A 39 12.36 9.64 2.57
N VAL A 40 11.10 9.21 2.53
CA VAL A 40 10.13 9.73 1.54
C VAL A 40 9.79 11.19 1.86
N PRO A 41 9.91 12.10 0.88
CA PRO A 41 9.63 13.52 1.10
C PRO A 41 8.13 13.76 1.29
N SER A 42 7.82 14.83 2.04
CA SER A 42 6.45 15.34 2.21
C SER A 42 6.44 16.86 2.15
N ALA A 43 5.33 17.44 1.69
CA ALA A 43 5.16 18.88 1.64
C ALA A 43 5.33 19.48 3.05
N PHE A 44 6.11 20.54 3.18
CA PHE A 44 6.45 21.16 4.48
C PHE A 44 7.12 20.22 5.49
N ASN A 45 7.71 19.11 5.02
CA ASN A 45 8.19 18.04 5.87
C ASN A 45 7.10 17.55 6.87
N SER A 46 5.88 17.48 6.41
CA SER A 46 4.69 17.21 7.23
C SER A 46 4.65 15.81 7.83
N GLN A 47 5.30 14.86 7.17
CA GLN A 47 5.42 13.46 7.63
C GLN A 47 4.06 12.88 8.08
N THR A 48 3.00 13.10 7.29
CA THR A 48 1.63 12.71 7.61
C THR A 48 1.35 11.22 7.45
N THR A 49 2.11 10.53 6.59
CA THR A 49 1.90 9.09 6.33
C THR A 49 2.25 8.24 7.54
N ARG A 50 1.39 7.27 7.84
CA ARG A 50 1.56 6.22 8.85
C ARG A 50 1.50 4.86 8.19
N THR A 51 2.28 3.90 8.69
CA THR A 51 2.25 2.52 8.20
C THR A 51 2.04 1.55 9.35
N VAL A 52 1.29 0.48 9.08
CA VAL A 52 1.14 -0.66 10.00
C VAL A 52 1.49 -1.91 9.22
N ILE A 53 2.41 -2.71 9.75
CA ILE A 53 2.83 -3.97 9.13
C ILE A 53 2.14 -5.10 9.87
N LEU A 54 1.32 -5.85 9.17
CA LEU A 54 0.60 -7.01 9.69
C LEU A 54 1.27 -8.28 9.19
N LEU A 55 1.68 -9.14 10.12
CA LEU A 55 2.31 -10.42 9.86
C LEU A 55 1.53 -11.54 10.55
N GLY A 56 1.66 -12.78 10.09
CA GLY A 56 1.06 -13.95 10.70
C GLY A 56 -0.46 -13.81 10.89
N GLU A 57 -0.93 -14.02 12.11
CA GLU A 57 -2.37 -13.99 12.42
C GLU A 57 -3.01 -12.61 12.22
N SER A 58 -2.27 -11.52 12.43
CA SER A 58 -2.78 -10.16 12.16
C SER A 58 -3.04 -9.95 10.67
N HIS A 59 -2.17 -10.47 9.80
CA HIS A 59 -2.39 -10.48 8.35
C HIS A 59 -3.64 -11.29 7.98
N ASN A 60 -3.79 -12.50 8.52
CA ASN A 60 -4.96 -13.33 8.28
C ASN A 60 -6.25 -12.61 8.70
N LYS A 61 -6.24 -12.01 9.89
CA LYS A 61 -7.38 -11.30 10.48
C LYS A 61 -7.84 -10.12 9.62
N LEU A 62 -6.90 -9.35 9.04
CA LEU A 62 -7.25 -8.27 8.09
C LEU A 62 -8.08 -8.79 6.93
N TRP A 63 -7.64 -9.89 6.30
CA TRP A 63 -8.33 -10.42 5.12
C TRP A 63 -9.64 -11.12 5.48
N ASP A 64 -9.78 -11.66 6.70
CA ASP A 64 -11.07 -12.14 7.22
C ASP A 64 -12.06 -11.00 7.42
N ILE A 65 -11.63 -9.88 8.01
CA ILE A 65 -12.43 -8.66 8.12
C ILE A 65 -12.90 -8.18 6.74
N THR A 66 -11.97 -8.17 5.77
CA THR A 66 -12.27 -7.75 4.39
C THR A 66 -13.28 -8.68 3.73
N MET A 67 -13.10 -10.00 3.88
CA MET A 67 -14.03 -11.01 3.39
C MET A 67 -15.44 -10.83 3.93
N GLU A 68 -15.56 -10.67 5.26
CA GLU A 68 -16.85 -10.45 5.94
C GLU A 68 -17.53 -9.16 5.49
N ALA A 69 -16.77 -8.08 5.29
CA ALA A 69 -17.30 -6.82 4.80
C ALA A 69 -17.84 -6.96 3.36
N LEU A 70 -17.11 -7.67 2.50
CA LEU A 70 -17.53 -7.91 1.12
C LEU A 70 -18.74 -8.82 1.01
N ARG A 71 -18.91 -9.80 1.90
CA ARG A 71 -20.13 -10.65 1.94
C ARG A 71 -21.42 -9.85 2.16
N LYS A 72 -21.34 -8.66 2.74
CA LYS A 72 -22.50 -7.80 2.98
C LYS A 72 -22.90 -6.96 1.77
N VAL A 73 -22.01 -6.76 0.81
CA VAL A 73 -22.20 -5.83 -0.32
C VAL A 73 -22.18 -6.52 -1.69
N VAL A 74 -21.52 -7.68 -1.81
CA VAL A 74 -21.46 -8.44 -3.06
C VAL A 74 -22.57 -9.49 -3.06
N PRO A 75 -23.39 -9.57 -4.13
CA PRO A 75 -24.43 -10.60 -4.24
C PRO A 75 -23.85 -12.02 -4.15
N GLU A 76 -24.54 -12.92 -3.48
CA GLU A 76 -24.08 -14.30 -3.24
C GLU A 76 -23.71 -15.05 -4.53
N LYS A 77 -24.52 -14.87 -5.59
CA LYS A 77 -24.28 -15.49 -6.91
C LYS A 77 -22.95 -15.07 -7.57
N ASP A 78 -22.40 -13.90 -7.21
CA ASP A 78 -21.18 -13.33 -7.79
C ASP A 78 -20.01 -13.40 -6.80
N PHE A 79 -20.21 -13.99 -5.61
CA PHE A 79 -19.24 -13.92 -4.51
C PHE A 79 -18.01 -14.83 -4.70
N SER A 80 -18.12 -15.93 -5.47
CA SER A 80 -17.03 -16.90 -5.66
C SER A 80 -15.73 -16.25 -6.15
N SER A 81 -15.81 -15.38 -7.15
CA SER A 81 -14.62 -14.69 -7.68
C SER A 81 -14.02 -13.69 -6.69
N THR A 82 -14.86 -13.07 -5.87
CA THR A 82 -14.43 -12.19 -4.78
C THR A 82 -13.71 -12.98 -3.69
N GLU A 83 -14.26 -14.11 -3.29
CA GLU A 83 -13.67 -15.02 -2.30
C GLU A 83 -12.29 -15.53 -2.74
N GLU A 84 -12.18 -15.99 -3.98
CA GLU A 84 -10.91 -16.41 -4.57
C GLU A 84 -9.86 -15.29 -4.54
N LYS A 85 -10.26 -14.08 -4.90
CA LYS A 85 -9.39 -12.90 -4.90
C LYS A 85 -8.90 -12.56 -3.48
N ILE A 86 -9.79 -12.51 -2.49
CA ILE A 86 -9.41 -12.22 -1.10
C ILE A 86 -8.52 -13.33 -0.54
N ASN A 87 -8.83 -14.58 -0.82
CA ASN A 87 -8.00 -15.71 -0.43
C ASN A 87 -6.59 -15.64 -1.06
N SER A 88 -6.47 -15.13 -2.28
CA SER A 88 -5.15 -14.92 -2.91
C SER A 88 -4.29 -13.89 -2.16
N PHE A 89 -4.89 -12.86 -1.56
CA PHE A 89 -4.18 -11.90 -0.72
C PHE A 89 -3.85 -12.49 0.66
N LYS A 90 -4.80 -13.20 1.27
CA LYS A 90 -4.61 -13.90 2.54
C LYS A 90 -3.53 -15.00 2.46
N ALA A 91 -3.27 -15.54 1.26
CA ALA A 91 -2.19 -16.49 1.03
C ALA A 91 -0.79 -15.86 1.12
N GLY A 92 -0.68 -14.53 1.21
CA GLY A 92 0.58 -13.82 1.34
C GLY A 92 1.27 -14.01 2.69
N HIS A 93 2.48 -13.46 2.81
CA HIS A 93 3.30 -13.46 4.02
C HIS A 93 2.85 -12.42 5.02
N GLY A 94 2.49 -11.23 4.53
CA GLY A 94 2.07 -10.11 5.33
C GLY A 94 1.34 -9.04 4.51
N THR A 95 0.90 -7.98 5.20
CA THR A 95 0.31 -6.80 4.57
C THR A 95 0.84 -5.52 5.20
N VAL A 96 1.25 -4.56 4.38
CA VAL A 96 1.49 -3.19 4.84
C VAL A 96 0.21 -2.38 4.63
N LEU A 97 -0.29 -1.77 5.69
CA LEU A 97 -1.37 -0.79 5.65
C LEU A 97 -0.78 0.60 5.59
N PHE A 98 -1.33 1.45 4.73
CA PHE A 98 -0.96 2.86 4.62
C PHE A 98 -2.11 3.73 5.07
N PHE A 99 -1.77 4.69 5.94
CA PHE A 99 -2.70 5.68 6.47
C PHE A 99 -2.14 7.08 6.30
N GLU A 100 -3.03 8.07 6.34
CA GLU A 100 -2.69 9.48 6.52
C GLU A 100 -3.23 9.97 7.85
N ASP A 101 -2.38 10.63 8.63
CA ASP A 101 -2.72 11.26 9.92
C ASP A 101 -3.40 12.60 9.67
N PHE A 102 -4.73 12.59 9.67
CA PHE A 102 -5.52 13.79 9.41
C PHE A 102 -5.45 14.84 10.53
N ALA A 103 -5.06 14.48 11.75
CA ALA A 103 -4.83 15.48 12.79
C ALA A 103 -3.65 16.40 12.43
N VAL A 104 -2.59 15.83 11.82
CA VAL A 104 -1.46 16.62 11.31
C VAL A 104 -1.89 17.47 10.12
N VAL A 105 -2.66 16.89 9.17
CA VAL A 105 -3.17 17.63 8.00
C VAL A 105 -4.01 18.83 8.44
N GLU A 106 -4.97 18.64 9.35
CA GLU A 106 -5.83 19.71 9.88
C GLU A 106 -5.04 20.78 10.65
N SER A 107 -4.01 20.39 11.38
CA SER A 107 -3.13 21.33 12.08
C SER A 107 -2.40 22.23 11.09
N LEU A 108 -1.88 21.67 10.00
CA LEU A 108 -1.21 22.42 8.94
C LEU A 108 -2.17 23.34 8.18
N GLN A 109 -3.40 22.88 7.92
CA GLN A 109 -4.46 23.72 7.31
C GLN A 109 -4.76 24.97 8.15
N LYS A 110 -4.80 24.83 9.48
CA LYS A 110 -5.01 25.95 10.41
C LYS A 110 -3.80 26.88 10.48
N GLN A 111 -2.59 26.34 10.43
CA GLN A 111 -1.35 27.10 10.51
C GLN A 111 -1.06 27.88 9.23
N PHE A 112 -1.44 27.34 8.07
CA PHE A 112 -1.12 27.87 6.74
C PHE A 112 -2.39 28.04 5.91
N GLU A 113 -3.23 29.01 6.28
CA GLU A 113 -4.55 29.26 5.69
C GLU A 113 -4.54 29.40 4.16
N LEU A 114 -3.49 30.02 3.59
CA LEU A 114 -3.31 30.16 2.13
C LEU A 114 -3.21 28.81 1.39
N TYR A 115 -2.78 27.77 2.07
CA TYR A 115 -2.55 26.43 1.49
C TYR A 115 -3.51 25.37 2.04
N LYS A 116 -4.54 25.78 2.79
CA LYS A 116 -5.43 24.85 3.49
C LYS A 116 -5.99 23.74 2.58
N ASP A 117 -6.42 24.11 1.37
CA ASP A 117 -7.02 23.17 0.43
C ASP A 117 -5.99 22.27 -0.26
N ASN A 118 -4.70 22.62 -0.17
CA ASN A 118 -3.61 21.86 -0.74
C ASN A 118 -3.13 20.72 0.18
N PHE A 119 -3.16 20.92 1.49
CA PHE A 119 -2.59 19.92 2.42
C PHE A 119 -3.20 18.52 2.30
N PRO A 120 -4.53 18.34 2.16
CA PRO A 120 -5.10 17.01 1.92
C PRO A 120 -4.62 16.38 0.62
N VAL A 121 -4.45 17.17 -0.44
CA VAL A 121 -3.94 16.73 -1.74
C VAL A 121 -2.47 16.32 -1.61
N TRP A 122 -1.65 17.16 -0.98
CA TRP A 122 -0.22 16.87 -0.77
C TRP A 122 0.01 15.66 0.13
N ALA A 123 -0.84 15.43 1.13
CA ALA A 123 -0.82 14.23 1.95
C ALA A 123 -1.04 12.97 1.09
N LEU A 124 -2.06 12.97 0.22
CA LEU A 124 -2.32 11.84 -0.69
C LEU A 124 -1.19 11.63 -1.71
N GLN A 125 -0.55 12.70 -2.20
CA GLN A 125 0.63 12.60 -3.06
C GLN A 125 1.81 11.97 -2.30
N THR A 126 2.05 12.38 -1.05
CA THR A 126 3.06 11.77 -0.17
C THR A 126 2.77 10.30 0.04
N SER A 127 1.51 9.93 0.32
CA SER A 127 1.08 8.54 0.44
C SER A 127 1.40 7.73 -0.82
N GLY A 128 1.13 8.27 -2.00
CA GLY A 128 1.47 7.63 -3.28
C GLY A 128 2.97 7.38 -3.44
N MET A 129 3.80 8.36 -3.08
CA MET A 129 5.27 8.22 -3.08
C MET A 129 5.72 7.14 -2.07
N MET A 130 5.13 7.12 -0.88
CA MET A 130 5.42 6.13 0.15
C MET A 130 5.10 4.71 -0.32
N GLN A 131 3.89 4.51 -0.84
CA GLN A 131 3.42 3.22 -1.36
C GLN A 131 4.32 2.73 -2.49
N PHE A 132 4.65 3.59 -3.45
CA PHE A 132 5.53 3.25 -4.55
C PHE A 132 6.94 2.88 -4.08
N SER A 133 7.49 3.62 -3.10
CA SER A 133 8.83 3.38 -2.57
C SER A 133 8.91 2.06 -1.82
N VAL A 134 7.95 1.75 -0.93
CA VAL A 134 7.88 0.45 -0.24
C VAL A 134 7.75 -0.69 -1.24
N TRP A 135 6.85 -0.55 -2.19
CA TRP A 135 6.62 -1.57 -3.21
C TRP A 135 7.85 -1.84 -4.06
N THR A 136 8.55 -0.77 -4.47
CA THR A 136 9.78 -0.88 -5.25
C THR A 136 10.91 -1.50 -4.44
N ALA A 137 11.07 -1.08 -3.17
CA ALA A 137 12.06 -1.67 -2.28
C ALA A 137 11.80 -3.18 -2.04
N PHE A 138 10.55 -3.58 -1.84
CA PHE A 138 10.18 -5.00 -1.76
C PHE A 138 10.52 -5.76 -3.05
N ALA A 139 10.23 -5.18 -4.22
CA ALA A 139 10.57 -5.82 -5.49
C ALA A 139 12.08 -6.05 -5.67
N THR A 140 12.94 -5.15 -5.16
CA THR A 140 14.41 -5.35 -5.21
C THR A 140 14.88 -6.55 -4.39
N GLU A 141 14.13 -6.93 -3.37
CA GLU A 141 14.39 -8.10 -2.52
C GLU A 141 13.67 -9.37 -3.01
N GLY A 142 13.01 -9.32 -4.17
CA GLY A 142 12.28 -10.46 -4.72
C GLY A 142 10.91 -10.71 -4.09
N ILE A 143 10.40 -9.77 -3.30
CA ILE A 143 9.06 -9.83 -2.73
C ILE A 143 8.03 -9.40 -3.77
N GLY A 144 7.02 -10.21 -3.98
CA GLY A 144 5.83 -9.87 -4.75
C GLY A 144 4.82 -9.12 -3.90
N ALA A 145 4.22 -8.07 -4.45
CA ALA A 145 3.18 -7.30 -3.78
C ALA A 145 2.19 -6.68 -4.78
N SER A 146 1.04 -6.25 -4.28
CA SER A 146 0.04 -5.49 -5.03
C SER A 146 -0.68 -4.50 -4.12
N LEU A 147 -1.16 -3.36 -4.67
CA LEU A 147 -1.97 -2.42 -3.90
C LEU A 147 -3.45 -2.77 -4.02
N GLN A 148 -4.15 -2.73 -2.88
CA GLN A 148 -5.58 -2.96 -2.75
C GLN A 148 -6.22 -1.77 -2.03
N HIS A 149 -7.52 -1.52 -2.30
CA HIS A 149 -8.24 -0.34 -1.83
C HIS A 149 -9.64 -0.70 -1.33
N TYR A 150 -9.70 -1.53 -0.27
CA TYR A 150 -10.95 -1.88 0.42
C TYR A 150 -11.29 -0.90 1.57
N THR A 151 -10.64 0.27 1.57
CA THR A 151 -10.59 1.23 2.66
C THR A 151 -11.94 1.60 3.23
N GLU A 152 -12.89 2.03 2.40
CA GLU A 152 -14.21 2.49 2.84
C GLU A 152 -15.04 1.40 3.53
N LEU A 153 -14.78 0.13 3.18
CA LEU A 153 -15.51 -1.00 3.74
C LEU A 153 -14.97 -1.47 5.08
N ILE A 154 -13.67 -1.28 5.35
CA ILE A 154 -12.99 -1.94 6.46
C ILE A 154 -12.32 -1.00 7.45
N ASP A 155 -12.14 0.30 7.13
CA ASP A 155 -11.36 1.27 7.93
C ASP A 155 -11.73 1.24 9.42
N GLU A 156 -13.00 1.41 9.74
CA GLU A 156 -13.52 1.43 11.11
C GLU A 156 -13.27 0.11 11.86
N GLN A 157 -13.46 -1.03 11.19
CA GLN A 157 -13.30 -2.34 11.81
C GLN A 157 -11.83 -2.66 12.05
N VAL A 158 -10.96 -2.32 11.08
CA VAL A 158 -9.51 -2.49 11.17
C VAL A 158 -8.93 -1.62 12.29
N LYS A 159 -9.36 -0.36 12.40
CA LYS A 159 -8.93 0.51 13.49
C LYS A 159 -9.27 -0.06 14.86
N ARG A 160 -10.47 -0.58 15.04
CA ARG A 160 -10.87 -1.22 16.30
C ARG A 160 -10.09 -2.49 16.60
N GLU A 161 -9.91 -3.35 15.58
CA GLU A 161 -9.22 -4.64 15.75
C GLU A 161 -7.76 -4.45 16.16
N PHE A 162 -7.06 -3.51 15.51
CA PHE A 162 -5.62 -3.30 15.70
C PHE A 162 -5.29 -2.09 16.58
N ASN A 163 -6.29 -1.51 17.24
CA ASN A 163 -6.13 -0.34 18.13
C ASN A 163 -5.39 0.83 17.44
N ILE A 164 -5.79 1.14 16.20
CA ILE A 164 -5.22 2.23 15.40
C ILE A 164 -5.96 3.54 15.71
N PRO A 165 -5.25 4.68 15.84
CA PRO A 165 -5.88 5.97 16.13
C PRO A 165 -6.97 6.36 15.11
N ASN A 166 -8.08 6.92 15.58
CA ASN A 166 -9.21 7.30 14.73
C ASN A 166 -8.88 8.39 13.70
N ASN A 167 -7.91 9.26 14.00
CA ASN A 167 -7.42 10.31 13.10
C ASN A 167 -6.54 9.78 11.95
N TRP A 168 -6.15 8.51 11.97
CA TRP A 168 -5.47 7.88 10.84
C TRP A 168 -6.52 7.37 9.86
N LYS A 169 -6.55 7.92 8.65
CA LYS A 169 -7.42 7.47 7.57
C LYS A 169 -6.68 6.46 6.71
N MET A 170 -7.24 5.28 6.57
CA MET A 170 -6.67 4.23 5.71
C MET A 170 -6.69 4.66 4.25
N ILE A 171 -5.58 4.47 3.54
CA ILE A 171 -5.44 4.79 2.12
C ILE A 171 -5.37 3.53 1.26
N SER A 172 -4.59 2.54 1.68
CA SER A 172 -4.45 1.29 0.92
C SER A 172 -3.91 0.14 1.77
N GLN A 173 -4.03 -1.06 1.22
CA GLN A 173 -3.46 -2.31 1.73
C GLN A 173 -2.51 -2.88 0.69
N MET A 174 -1.32 -3.32 1.13
CA MET A 174 -0.32 -3.95 0.27
C MET A 174 -0.01 -5.37 0.78
N PRO A 175 -0.77 -6.40 0.36
CA PRO A 175 -0.37 -7.78 0.62
C PRO A 175 0.94 -8.07 -0.09
N PHE A 176 1.82 -8.82 0.58
CA PHE A 176 3.13 -9.19 0.05
C PHE A 176 3.54 -10.61 0.44
N GLY A 177 4.47 -11.18 -0.32
CA GLY A 177 5.01 -12.52 -0.07
C GLY A 177 5.94 -12.99 -1.18
N LYS A 178 6.34 -14.27 -1.14
CA LYS A 178 7.13 -14.87 -2.21
C LYS A 178 6.30 -14.99 -3.48
N ILE A 179 6.90 -14.63 -4.61
CA ILE A 179 6.26 -14.70 -5.92
C ILE A 179 6.03 -16.16 -6.32
N VAL A 180 4.77 -16.52 -6.54
CA VAL A 180 4.37 -17.84 -7.06
C VAL A 180 4.26 -17.81 -8.58
N LYS A 181 3.71 -16.68 -9.12
CA LYS A 181 3.56 -16.47 -10.56
C LYS A 181 3.90 -15.02 -10.87
N ALA A 182 4.76 -14.84 -11.86
CA ALA A 182 5.14 -13.50 -12.34
C ALA A 182 3.92 -12.77 -12.97
N ALA A 183 4.02 -11.43 -13.01
CA ALA A 183 3.04 -10.62 -13.74
C ALA A 183 3.10 -10.92 -15.24
N GLY A 184 1.95 -10.80 -15.90
CA GLY A 184 1.86 -10.86 -17.37
C GLY A 184 2.59 -9.70 -18.06
N GLU A 185 2.55 -9.68 -19.37
CA GLU A 185 3.10 -8.57 -20.17
C GLU A 185 2.46 -7.23 -19.81
N LYS A 186 3.23 -6.16 -19.91
CA LYS A 186 2.77 -4.78 -19.73
C LYS A 186 2.77 -4.07 -21.07
N THR A 187 1.64 -3.50 -21.42
CA THR A 187 1.52 -2.60 -22.56
C THR A 187 1.84 -1.15 -22.16
N PHE A 188 2.27 -0.35 -23.12
CA PHE A 188 2.62 1.05 -22.89
C PHE A 188 1.92 1.91 -23.95
N ASN A 189 1.44 3.07 -23.55
CA ASN A 189 1.04 4.10 -24.50
C ASN A 189 2.29 4.70 -25.16
N PRO A 190 2.17 5.31 -26.34
CA PRO A 190 3.26 6.05 -26.97
C PRO A 190 3.84 7.09 -26.02
N ILE A 191 5.17 7.15 -25.93
CA ILE A 191 5.81 8.04 -24.94
C ILE A 191 5.61 9.52 -25.27
N GLU A 192 5.48 9.85 -26.55
CA GLU A 192 5.20 11.19 -27.07
C GLU A 192 3.83 11.76 -26.61
N ASP A 193 2.88 10.89 -26.29
CA ASP A 193 1.57 11.30 -25.75
C ASP A 193 1.66 11.64 -24.25
N MET A 194 2.70 11.17 -23.55
CA MET A 194 2.87 11.30 -22.11
C MET A 194 3.96 12.30 -21.71
N VAL A 195 4.92 12.54 -22.59
CA VAL A 195 6.07 13.43 -22.32
C VAL A 195 6.22 14.45 -23.43
N LYS A 196 6.16 15.74 -23.07
CA LYS A 196 6.39 16.86 -23.98
C LYS A 196 7.65 17.60 -23.58
N VAL A 197 8.58 17.77 -24.53
CA VAL A 197 9.81 18.56 -24.35
C VAL A 197 9.68 19.88 -25.11
N LEU A 198 9.83 20.98 -24.38
CA LEU A 198 9.91 22.34 -24.95
C LEU A 198 11.35 22.84 -24.79
N ARG A 199 11.93 23.45 -25.87
CA ARG A 199 13.28 23.99 -25.88
C ARG A 199 13.26 25.43 -26.37
#